data_cd0d2a99097d05832df9741d9ae78a44
#
_entry.id   cd0d2a99097d05832df9741d9ae78a44
#
_cell.length_a   1.000
_cell.length_b   1.000
_cell.length_c   1.000
_cell.angle_alpha   90.00
_cell.angle_beta   90.00
_cell.angle_gamma   90.00
#
_symmetry.space_group_name_H-M   'P 1'
#
loop_
_entity.id
_entity.type
_entity.pdbx_description
1 polymer ?
#
loop_
_entity_poly.entity_id
_entity_poly.type
_entity_poly.pdbx_seq_one_letter_code
_entity_poly.pdbx_strand_id
1 'polypeptide(L)'
;MQNADPNELEKFSQLAHRWWDPNSEFKPLHEINPLRAAWIEVHTPLKGLKILDVGCGGGILTEALAQRGAQVTGIDLSDKALAVARLHLLESGAQVTYHKIAAEELAAETPGEFDIVTCMEMLEHVPNPASTI
;
A
#
# COMPACT_ATOMS: atom_id res chain seq x y z
N MET A 1 4.65 9.49 -26.16
CA MET A 1 4.67 9.77 -24.72
C MET A 1 4.24 11.20 -24.46
N GLN A 2 3.37 11.40 -23.54
CA GLN A 2 2.94 12.73 -23.16
C GLN A 2 3.94 13.34 -22.20
N ASN A 3 4.36 14.57 -22.47
CA ASN A 3 5.24 15.29 -21.56
C ASN A 3 4.43 15.80 -20.37
N ALA A 4 4.90 15.50 -19.17
CA ALA A 4 4.28 16.02 -17.97
C ALA A 4 4.63 17.50 -17.80
N ASP A 5 3.67 18.27 -17.28
CA ASP A 5 3.91 19.66 -16.89
C ASP A 5 4.94 19.68 -15.76
N PRO A 6 6.02 20.50 -15.86
CA PRO A 6 7.01 20.59 -14.78
C PRO A 6 6.40 20.96 -13.43
N ASN A 7 5.37 21.80 -13.41
CA ASN A 7 4.69 22.16 -12.17
C ASN A 7 3.95 20.98 -11.55
N GLU A 8 3.36 20.12 -12.38
CA GLU A 8 2.69 18.91 -11.91
C GLU A 8 3.70 17.90 -11.36
N LEU A 9 4.84 17.75 -12.03
CA LEU A 9 5.91 16.87 -11.56
C LEU A 9 6.45 17.34 -10.21
N GLU A 10 6.63 18.65 -10.04
CA GLU A 10 7.09 19.20 -8.78
C GLU A 10 6.07 18.97 -7.67
N LYS A 11 4.79 19.22 -7.95
CA LYS A 11 3.72 18.97 -6.98
C LYS A 11 3.65 17.51 -6.58
N PHE A 12 3.81 16.61 -7.56
CA PHE A 12 3.84 15.17 -7.28
C PHE A 12 5.03 14.79 -6.41
N SER A 13 6.22 15.31 -6.73
CA SER A 13 7.42 15.05 -5.93
C SER A 13 7.27 15.54 -4.50
N GLN A 14 6.65 16.71 -4.31
CA GLN A 14 6.36 17.24 -2.99
C GLN A 14 5.36 16.36 -2.23
N LEU A 15 4.32 15.87 -2.91
CA LEU A 15 3.36 14.96 -2.30
C LEU A 15 4.02 13.66 -1.88
N ALA A 16 4.86 13.07 -2.73
CA ALA A 16 5.56 11.84 -2.43
C ALA A 16 6.49 12.03 -1.22
N HIS A 17 7.20 13.14 -1.17
CA HIS A 17 8.08 13.46 -0.06
C HIS A 17 7.30 13.60 1.24
N ARG A 18 6.18 14.33 1.22
CA ARG A 18 5.34 14.51 2.42
C ARG A 18 4.74 13.20 2.89
N TRP A 19 4.28 12.35 1.98
CA TRP A 19 3.66 11.07 2.34
C TRP A 19 4.58 10.23 3.20
N TRP A 20 5.86 10.18 2.85
CA TRP A 20 6.84 9.37 3.56
C TRP A 20 7.60 10.12 4.65
N ASP A 21 7.34 11.41 4.84
CA ASP A 21 7.93 12.19 5.92
C ASP A 21 7.16 11.93 7.22
N PRO A 22 7.80 11.34 8.24
CA PRO A 22 7.11 11.04 9.50
C PRO A 22 6.71 12.27 10.31
N ASN A 23 7.13 13.46 9.90
CA ASN A 23 6.76 14.72 10.56
C ASN A 23 5.75 15.55 9.76
N SER A 24 5.23 15.00 8.66
CA SER A 24 4.24 15.66 7.82
C SER A 24 2.81 15.40 8.31
N GLU A 25 1.84 15.81 7.50
CA GLU A 25 0.42 15.49 7.71
C GLU A 25 0.12 13.99 7.77
N PHE A 26 1.02 13.14 7.27
CA PHE A 26 0.91 11.68 7.32
C PHE A 26 1.53 11.08 8.58
N LYS A 27 1.93 11.90 9.52
CA LYS A 27 2.50 11.45 10.80
C LYS A 27 1.66 10.38 11.51
N PRO A 28 0.32 10.49 11.58
CA PRO A 28 -0.47 9.45 12.25
C PRO A 28 -0.28 8.06 11.64
N LEU A 29 -0.11 7.98 10.32
CA LEU A 29 0.13 6.70 9.66
C LEU A 29 1.50 6.13 10.04
N HIS A 30 2.52 6.97 10.10
CA HIS A 30 3.87 6.54 10.48
C HIS A 30 3.95 6.11 11.94
N GLU A 31 3.13 6.69 12.81
CA GLU A 31 3.09 6.31 14.22
C GLU A 31 2.38 4.98 14.44
N ILE A 32 1.26 4.75 13.73
CA ILE A 32 0.45 3.56 13.93
C ILE A 32 0.92 2.33 13.15
N ASN A 33 1.60 2.53 12.02
CA ASN A 33 2.00 1.44 11.14
C ASN A 33 2.92 0.40 11.78
N PRO A 34 3.97 0.79 12.53
CA PRO A 34 4.81 -0.20 13.19
C PRO A 34 4.02 -1.08 14.16
N LEU A 35 3.04 -0.49 14.83
CA LEU A 35 2.16 -1.22 15.76
C LEU A 35 1.27 -2.20 15.02
N ARG A 36 0.72 -1.80 13.87
CA ARG A 36 -0.11 -2.66 13.03
C ARG A 36 0.69 -3.84 12.47
N ALA A 37 1.89 -3.56 11.94
CA ALA A 37 2.75 -4.60 11.40
C ALA A 37 3.18 -5.59 12.48
N ALA A 38 3.56 -5.10 13.65
CA ALA A 38 3.94 -5.94 14.78
C ALA A 38 2.77 -6.79 15.27
N TRP A 39 1.57 -6.22 15.33
CA TRP A 39 0.38 -6.95 15.73
C TRP A 39 0.07 -8.11 14.78
N ILE A 40 0.16 -7.86 13.48
CA ILE A 40 -0.06 -8.91 12.48
C ILE A 40 0.98 -10.01 12.65
N GLU A 41 2.24 -9.66 12.82
CA GLU A 41 3.34 -10.61 12.93
C GLU A 41 3.24 -11.48 14.19
N VAL A 42 2.73 -10.90 15.29
CA VAL A 42 2.51 -11.67 16.54
C VAL A 42 1.49 -12.79 16.32
N HIS A 43 0.47 -12.52 15.50
CA HIS A 43 -0.57 -13.50 15.24
C HIS A 43 -0.20 -14.51 14.15
N THR A 44 0.66 -14.11 13.21
CA THR A 44 1.03 -14.95 12.09
C THR A 44 2.45 -14.60 11.62
N PRO A 45 3.41 -15.53 11.64
CA PRO A 45 4.73 -15.26 11.10
C PRO A 45 4.62 -14.81 9.63
N LEU A 46 5.28 -13.71 9.29
CA LEU A 46 5.11 -13.09 7.96
C LEU A 46 6.04 -13.63 6.89
N LYS A 47 7.17 -14.23 7.29
CA LYS A 47 8.17 -14.68 6.32
C LYS A 47 7.59 -15.68 5.32
N GLY A 48 7.66 -15.34 4.03
CA GLY A 48 7.21 -16.20 2.96
C GLY A 48 5.70 -16.20 2.71
N LEU A 49 4.91 -15.51 3.55
CA LEU A 49 3.47 -15.43 3.34
C LEU A 49 3.13 -14.47 2.19
N LYS A 50 2.06 -14.79 1.47
CA LYS A 50 1.51 -13.90 0.44
C LYS A 50 0.44 -13.03 1.05
N ILE A 51 0.66 -11.72 1.04
CA ILE A 51 -0.24 -10.74 1.64
C ILE A 51 -0.78 -9.80 0.56
N LEU A 52 -2.08 -9.57 0.60
CA LEU A 52 -2.74 -8.55 -0.19
C LEU A 52 -3.09 -7.37 0.72
N ASP A 53 -2.57 -6.19 0.40
CA ASP A 53 -2.89 -4.95 1.12
C ASP A 53 -3.86 -4.13 0.28
N VAL A 54 -5.13 -4.13 0.69
CA VAL A 54 -6.21 -3.44 -0.01
C VAL A 54 -6.27 -1.99 0.44
N GLY A 55 -6.27 -1.07 -0.54
CA GLY A 55 -6.20 0.35 -0.24
C GLY A 55 -4.83 0.75 0.29
N CYS A 56 -3.78 0.27 -0.37
CA CYS A 56 -2.41 0.39 0.12
C CYS A 56 -1.89 1.84 0.19
N GLY A 57 -2.53 2.76 -0.53
CA GLY A 57 -2.10 4.16 -0.57
C GLY A 57 -0.66 4.32 -1.02
N GLY A 58 0.10 5.14 -0.31
CA GLY A 58 1.53 5.38 -0.61
C GLY A 58 2.49 4.28 -0.19
N GLY A 59 1.98 3.15 0.31
CA GLY A 59 2.79 1.96 0.54
C GLY A 59 3.44 1.85 1.92
N ILE A 60 3.05 2.66 2.88
CA ILE A 60 3.70 2.68 4.20
C ILE A 60 3.56 1.32 4.90
N LEU A 61 2.34 0.79 5.01
CA LEU A 61 2.13 -0.53 5.60
C LEU A 61 2.64 -1.64 4.68
N THR A 62 2.43 -1.51 3.37
CA THR A 62 2.85 -2.50 2.38
C THR A 62 4.34 -2.78 2.48
N GLU A 63 5.17 -1.74 2.49
CA GLU A 63 6.62 -1.90 2.61
C GLU A 63 7.05 -2.42 3.98
N ALA A 64 6.35 -2.01 5.05
CA ALA A 64 6.65 -2.51 6.39
C ALA A 64 6.45 -4.03 6.47
N LEU A 65 5.39 -4.55 5.86
CA LEU A 65 5.14 -5.99 5.81
C LEU A 65 6.18 -6.72 4.95
N ALA A 66 6.55 -6.13 3.81
CA ALA A 66 7.57 -6.70 2.93
C ALA A 66 8.94 -6.77 3.62
N GLN A 67 9.29 -5.76 4.40
CA GLN A 67 10.54 -5.75 5.16
C GLN A 67 10.59 -6.84 6.22
N ARG A 68 9.45 -7.35 6.64
CA ARG A 68 9.36 -8.48 7.58
C ARG A 68 9.37 -9.84 6.90
N GLY A 69 9.60 -9.87 5.59
CA GLY A 69 9.78 -11.10 4.83
C GLY A 69 8.56 -11.60 4.06
N ALA A 70 7.44 -10.88 4.11
CA ALA A 70 6.25 -11.25 3.36
C ALA A 70 6.38 -10.92 1.86
N GLN A 71 5.65 -11.67 1.04
CA GLN A 71 5.46 -11.35 -0.38
C GLN A 71 4.19 -10.52 -0.49
N VAL A 72 4.32 -9.21 -0.67
CA VAL A 72 3.18 -8.30 -0.57
C VAL A 72 2.77 -7.77 -1.94
N THR A 73 1.47 -7.80 -2.18
CA THR A 73 0.84 -7.12 -3.30
C THR A 73 -0.04 -6.00 -2.73
N GLY A 74 0.22 -4.77 -3.15
CA GLY A 74 -0.60 -3.63 -2.78
C GLY A 74 -1.53 -3.23 -3.90
N ILE A 75 -2.79 -3.00 -3.61
CA ILE A 75 -3.75 -2.52 -4.59
C ILE A 75 -4.43 -1.25 -4.12
N ASP A 76 -4.73 -0.37 -5.07
CA ASP A 76 -5.43 0.87 -4.83
C ASP A 76 -6.05 1.34 -6.14
N LEU A 77 -7.06 2.18 -6.06
CA LEU A 77 -7.68 2.79 -7.24
C LEU A 77 -7.11 4.16 -7.56
N SER A 78 -6.30 4.73 -6.66
CA SER A 78 -5.71 6.05 -6.83
C SER A 78 -4.38 5.95 -7.58
N ASP A 79 -4.31 6.53 -8.78
CA ASP A 79 -3.07 6.61 -9.54
C ASP A 79 -1.98 7.38 -8.78
N LYS A 80 -2.36 8.47 -8.10
CA LYS A 80 -1.41 9.28 -7.34
C LYS A 80 -0.81 8.51 -6.18
N ALA A 81 -1.65 7.81 -5.41
CA ALA A 81 -1.17 7.02 -4.29
C ALA A 81 -0.21 5.93 -4.75
N LEU A 82 -0.57 5.19 -5.80
CA LEU A 82 0.30 4.14 -6.35
C LEU A 82 1.59 4.70 -6.92
N ALA A 83 1.56 5.88 -7.52
CA ALA A 83 2.77 6.52 -8.03
C ALA A 83 3.71 6.89 -6.87
N VAL A 84 3.17 7.38 -5.76
CA VAL A 84 3.96 7.63 -4.53
C VAL A 84 4.58 6.33 -4.03
N ALA A 85 3.78 5.27 -3.95
CA ALA A 85 4.25 3.96 -3.48
C ALA A 85 5.38 3.42 -4.36
N ARG A 86 5.22 3.48 -5.67
CA ARG A 86 6.24 3.00 -6.62
C ARG A 86 7.51 3.82 -6.57
N LEU A 87 7.38 5.14 -6.40
CA LEU A 87 8.55 6.02 -6.29
C LEU A 87 9.37 5.69 -5.05
N HIS A 88 8.72 5.53 -3.90
CA HIS A 88 9.42 5.16 -2.67
C HIS A 88 10.04 3.77 -2.77
N LEU A 89 9.37 2.85 -3.47
CA LEU A 89 9.86 1.49 -3.64
C LEU A 89 11.22 1.46 -4.35
N LEU A 90 11.45 2.39 -5.29
CA LEU A 90 12.74 2.51 -5.97
C LEU A 90 13.87 2.85 -5.00
N GLU A 91 13.56 3.63 -3.96
CA GLU A 91 14.55 4.02 -2.95
C GLU A 91 14.77 2.93 -1.91
N SER A 92 13.68 2.30 -1.46
CA SER A 92 13.75 1.31 -0.37
C SER A 92 14.25 -0.05 -0.82
N GLY A 93 14.03 -0.40 -2.08
CA GLY A 93 14.40 -1.72 -2.61
C GLY A 93 13.55 -2.86 -2.07
N ALA A 94 12.46 -2.59 -1.38
CA ALA A 94 11.55 -3.62 -0.89
C ALA A 94 10.91 -4.38 -2.05
N GLN A 95 10.51 -5.63 -1.81
CA GLN A 95 9.88 -6.45 -2.84
C GLN A 95 8.37 -6.41 -2.69
N VAL A 96 7.74 -5.52 -3.44
CA VAL A 96 6.29 -5.32 -3.45
C VAL A 96 5.82 -5.20 -4.89
N THR A 97 4.66 -5.77 -5.18
CA THR A 97 3.98 -5.57 -6.46
C THR A 97 2.77 -4.67 -6.23
N TYR A 98 2.65 -3.61 -7.00
CA TYR A 98 1.51 -2.69 -6.92
C TYR A 98 0.64 -2.77 -8.16
N HIS A 99 -0.69 -2.80 -7.97
CA HIS A 99 -1.65 -2.80 -9.07
C HIS A 99 -2.80 -1.84 -8.83
N LYS A 100 -3.24 -1.18 -9.90
CA LYS A 100 -4.47 -0.38 -9.88
C LYS A 100 -5.64 -1.29 -10.22
N ILE A 101 -6.28 -1.83 -9.19
CA ILE A 101 -7.41 -2.75 -9.37
C ILE A 101 -8.26 -2.74 -8.10
N ALA A 102 -9.57 -2.98 -8.25
CA ALA A 102 -10.44 -3.17 -7.10
C ALA A 102 -10.27 -4.57 -6.52
N ALA A 103 -10.48 -4.71 -5.22
CA ALA A 103 -10.34 -5.99 -4.54
C ALA A 103 -11.25 -7.06 -5.15
N GLU A 104 -12.47 -6.69 -5.50
CA GLU A 104 -13.44 -7.61 -6.09
C GLU A 104 -12.96 -8.15 -7.44
N GLU A 105 -12.35 -7.29 -8.27
CA GLU A 105 -11.81 -7.71 -9.56
C GLU A 105 -10.62 -8.65 -9.40
N LEU A 106 -9.73 -8.35 -8.48
CA LEU A 106 -8.57 -9.20 -8.23
C LEU A 106 -8.99 -10.57 -7.70
N ALA A 107 -9.97 -10.59 -6.79
CA ALA A 107 -10.49 -11.84 -6.24
C ALA A 107 -11.08 -12.73 -7.33
N ALA A 108 -11.73 -12.14 -8.34
CA ALA A 108 -12.27 -12.89 -9.48
C ALA A 108 -11.17 -13.47 -10.36
N GLU A 109 -10.04 -12.76 -10.51
CA GLU A 109 -8.92 -13.19 -11.35
C GLU A 109 -8.04 -14.25 -10.67
N THR A 110 -7.81 -14.09 -9.36
CA THR A 110 -6.86 -14.93 -8.61
C THR A 110 -7.44 -15.37 -7.27
N PRO A 111 -8.51 -16.18 -7.29
CA PRO A 111 -9.13 -16.63 -6.04
C PRO A 111 -8.17 -17.51 -5.24
N GLY A 112 -8.10 -17.26 -3.93
CA GLY A 112 -7.33 -18.08 -3.01
C GLY A 112 -5.82 -17.94 -3.09
N GLU A 113 -5.31 -16.89 -3.75
CA GLU A 113 -3.87 -16.71 -3.91
C GLU A 113 -3.17 -16.18 -2.67
N PHE A 114 -3.87 -15.44 -1.82
CA PHE A 114 -3.25 -14.76 -0.68
C PHE A 114 -3.52 -15.46 0.65
N ASP A 115 -2.52 -15.47 1.51
CA ASP A 115 -2.62 -16.04 2.86
C ASP A 115 -3.27 -15.06 3.83
N ILE A 116 -3.02 -13.76 3.66
CA ILE A 116 -3.54 -12.70 4.50
C ILE A 116 -4.02 -11.55 3.61
N VAL A 117 -5.12 -10.93 4.02
CA VAL A 117 -5.62 -9.70 3.39
C VAL A 117 -5.67 -8.61 4.46
N THR A 118 -5.02 -7.48 4.19
CA THR A 118 -5.09 -6.31 5.05
C THR A 118 -5.94 -5.24 4.39
N CYS A 119 -6.73 -4.52 5.20
CA CYS A 119 -7.60 -3.45 4.72
C CYS A 119 -7.74 -2.41 5.83
N MET A 120 -6.64 -1.72 6.14
CA MET A 120 -6.52 -0.92 7.36
C MET A 120 -7.19 0.46 7.27
N GLU A 121 -7.19 1.08 6.06
CA GLU A 121 -7.62 2.46 5.92
C GLU A 121 -8.76 2.64 4.91
N MET A 122 -9.17 1.59 4.20
CA MET A 122 -10.00 1.72 3.02
C MET A 122 -11.50 1.61 3.26
N LEU A 123 -11.95 0.87 4.28
CA LEU A 123 -13.36 0.50 4.41
C LEU A 123 -14.29 1.70 4.52
N GLU A 124 -13.83 2.80 5.11
CA GLU A 124 -14.63 4.02 5.24
C GLU A 124 -14.82 4.78 3.92
N HIS A 125 -14.04 4.42 2.88
CA HIS A 125 -14.06 5.11 1.59
C HIS A 125 -14.66 4.30 0.46
N VAL A 126 -15.11 3.07 0.71
CA VAL A 126 -15.72 2.22 -0.31
C VAL A 126 -17.24 2.24 -0.22
N PRO A 127 -17.95 2.16 -1.37
CA PRO A 127 -19.42 2.19 -1.36
C PRO A 127 -20.05 0.97 -0.68
N ASN A 128 -19.39 -0.17 -0.73
CA ASN A 128 -19.89 -1.41 -0.15
C ASN A 128 -18.77 -2.14 0.57
N PRO A 129 -18.54 -1.87 1.85
CA PRO A 129 -17.46 -2.53 2.61
C PRO A 129 -17.57 -4.05 2.62
N ALA A 130 -18.77 -4.60 2.64
CA ALA A 130 -18.98 -6.04 2.68
C ALA A 130 -18.45 -6.74 1.43
N SER A 131 -18.52 -6.11 0.25
CA SER A 131 -18.01 -6.71 -0.98
C SER A 131 -16.49 -6.64 -1.07
N THR A 132 -15.86 -5.76 -0.31
CA THR A 132 -14.40 -5.63 -0.28
C THR A 132 -13.77 -6.72 0.59
N ILE A 133 -14.42 -7.06 1.66
CA ILE A 133 -13.96 -8.08 2.59
C ILE A 133 -14.18 -9.48 2.02
#